data_e50e00fe4d5cd26da3de7f5296bbbcae
#
_entry.id   e50e00fe4d5cd26da3de7f5296bbbcae
#
_cell.length_a   1.000
_cell.length_b   1.000
_cell.length_c   1.000
_cell.angle_alpha   90.00
_cell.angle_beta   90.00
_cell.angle_gamma   90.00
#
_symmetry.space_group_name_H-M   'P 1'
#
loop_
_entity.id
_entity.type
_entity.pdbx_description
1 polymer ?
#
loop_
_entity_poly.entity_id
_entity_poly.type
_entity_poly.pdbx_seq_one_letter_code
_entity_poly.pdbx_strand_id
1 'polypeptide(L)'
;MQTDLKTLFLKALDTDKNYSEAHLQLALLYQDEKDCKNVEKHFDAAIISDCKDAKIFDDKGEELLKKSQFQNAKEQFVKAQEKKNHCADVYYQQSKYLLNQLKINEALNSLENSIKMNPSISEVQREYGILLSSDNQIDNARFHLEKSLDINYGDSISHYHLGMIMVKMKDYEDAEQHFLSALDIDPKLVDCFVELASLKLIIDQKIEAKGYYEKAKLISPDLNHSALEKIMD
;
A
#
# COMPACT_ATOMS: atom_id res chain seq x y z
N MET A 1 13.30 -26.69 6.45
CA MET A 1 12.04 -26.20 5.81
C MET A 1 12.28 -25.05 4.84
N GLN A 2 12.89 -23.91 5.23
CA GLN A 2 13.21 -22.81 4.28
C GLN A 2 14.23 -23.23 3.21
N THR A 3 15.26 -23.99 3.56
CA THR A 3 16.28 -24.51 2.61
C THR A 3 15.67 -25.41 1.55
N ASP A 4 14.64 -26.17 1.87
CA ASP A 4 13.94 -27.07 0.95
C ASP A 4 13.09 -26.28 -0.04
N LEU A 5 12.40 -25.23 0.40
CA LEU A 5 11.62 -24.32 -0.45
C LEU A 5 12.51 -23.57 -1.44
N LYS A 6 13.63 -23.03 -0.98
CA LYS A 6 14.61 -22.34 -1.83
C LYS A 6 15.14 -23.27 -2.92
N THR A 7 15.49 -24.51 -2.57
CA THR A 7 15.94 -25.52 -3.52
C THR A 7 14.85 -25.87 -4.53
N LEU A 8 13.59 -25.90 -4.11
CA LEU A 8 12.45 -26.16 -5.00
C LEU A 8 12.29 -25.05 -6.05
N PHE A 9 12.33 -23.78 -5.62
CA PHE A 9 12.22 -22.66 -6.55
C PHE A 9 13.42 -22.54 -7.49
N LEU A 10 14.63 -22.82 -7.03
CA LEU A 10 15.81 -22.88 -7.90
C LEU A 10 15.68 -23.98 -8.95
N LYS A 11 15.17 -25.17 -8.61
CA LYS A 11 14.88 -26.23 -9.58
C LYS A 11 13.77 -25.83 -10.56
N ALA A 12 12.76 -25.09 -10.12
CA ALA A 12 11.75 -24.55 -11.03
C ALA A 12 12.37 -23.61 -12.07
N LEU A 13 13.33 -22.79 -11.67
CA LEU A 13 14.07 -21.89 -12.57
C LEU A 13 15.06 -22.65 -13.51
N ASP A 14 15.52 -23.82 -13.14
CA ASP A 14 16.27 -24.69 -14.06
C ASP A 14 15.39 -25.16 -15.23
N THR A 15 14.08 -25.33 -14.99
CA THR A 15 13.10 -25.74 -16.00
C THR A 15 12.59 -24.54 -16.79
N ASP A 16 12.24 -23.46 -16.13
CA ASP A 16 11.80 -22.20 -16.72
C ASP A 16 12.51 -21.00 -16.05
N LYS A 17 13.51 -20.47 -16.73
CA LYS A 17 14.33 -19.33 -16.25
C LYS A 17 13.54 -18.03 -16.11
N ASN A 18 12.34 -17.96 -16.67
CA ASN A 18 11.47 -16.77 -16.64
C ASN A 18 10.25 -17.00 -15.75
N TYR A 19 10.24 -18.02 -14.90
CA TYR A 19 9.11 -18.27 -14.00
C TYR A 19 9.06 -17.19 -12.92
N SER A 20 8.24 -16.16 -13.17
CA SER A 20 8.16 -14.94 -12.35
C SER A 20 7.78 -15.22 -10.89
N GLU A 21 6.84 -16.15 -10.65
CA GLU A 21 6.45 -16.53 -9.28
C GLU A 21 7.63 -17.15 -8.51
N ALA A 22 8.44 -18.01 -9.14
CA ALA A 22 9.62 -18.59 -8.49
C ALA A 22 10.66 -17.48 -8.15
N HIS A 23 10.82 -16.51 -9.02
CA HIS A 23 11.66 -15.36 -8.76
C HIS A 23 11.12 -14.50 -7.59
N LEU A 24 9.82 -14.22 -7.53
CA LEU A 24 9.20 -13.49 -6.43
C LEU A 24 9.44 -14.21 -5.09
N GLN A 25 9.15 -15.50 -5.04
CA GLN A 25 9.33 -16.30 -3.82
C GLN A 25 10.80 -16.37 -3.37
N LEU A 26 11.75 -16.45 -4.31
CA LEU A 26 13.17 -16.40 -4.00
C LEU A 26 13.59 -15.03 -3.46
N ALA A 27 13.07 -13.93 -4.01
CA ALA A 27 13.34 -12.58 -3.49
C ALA A 27 12.92 -12.47 -2.01
N LEU A 28 11.72 -12.94 -1.66
CA LEU A 28 11.21 -12.94 -0.29
C LEU A 28 12.06 -13.82 0.65
N LEU A 29 12.48 -15.01 0.21
CA LEU A 29 13.36 -15.88 0.99
C LEU A 29 14.76 -15.26 1.21
N TYR A 30 15.34 -14.62 0.19
CA TYR A 30 16.62 -13.92 0.34
C TYR A 30 16.51 -12.67 1.21
N GLN A 31 15.32 -12.04 1.28
CA GLN A 31 15.07 -10.93 2.21
C GLN A 31 15.20 -11.39 3.67
N ASP A 32 14.64 -12.57 4.02
CA ASP A 32 14.80 -13.16 5.35
C ASP A 32 16.28 -13.48 5.68
N GLU A 33 17.06 -13.88 4.66
CA GLU A 33 18.49 -14.14 4.78
C GLU A 33 19.36 -12.86 4.78
N LYS A 34 18.76 -11.68 4.58
CA LYS A 34 19.43 -10.37 4.44
C LYS A 34 20.42 -10.30 3.27
N ASP A 35 20.21 -11.11 2.23
CA ASP A 35 21.03 -11.10 1.00
C ASP A 35 20.46 -10.11 -0.02
N CYS A 36 20.69 -8.81 0.22
CA CYS A 36 20.15 -7.71 -0.58
C CYS A 36 20.42 -7.87 -2.08
N LYS A 37 21.59 -8.39 -2.47
CA LYS A 37 21.96 -8.56 -3.88
C LYS A 37 21.05 -9.55 -4.60
N ASN A 38 20.77 -10.68 -3.96
CA ASN A 38 19.86 -11.67 -4.54
C ASN A 38 18.40 -11.22 -4.45
N VAL A 39 18.01 -10.45 -3.42
CA VAL A 39 16.68 -9.84 -3.34
C VAL A 39 16.41 -8.97 -4.57
N GLU A 40 17.24 -7.97 -4.83
CA GLU A 40 17.09 -7.04 -5.96
C GLU A 40 17.08 -7.81 -7.30
N LYS A 41 18.04 -8.69 -7.51
CA LYS A 41 18.14 -9.52 -8.72
C LYS A 41 16.86 -10.29 -9.02
N HIS A 42 16.26 -10.89 -8.00
CA HIS A 42 15.08 -11.73 -8.19
C HIS A 42 13.80 -10.91 -8.35
N PHE A 43 13.64 -9.76 -7.68
CA PHE A 43 12.54 -8.83 -7.98
C PHE A 43 12.60 -8.34 -9.42
N ASP A 44 13.77 -7.88 -9.90
CA ASP A 44 13.93 -7.40 -11.26
C ASP A 44 13.62 -8.50 -12.30
N ALA A 45 14.05 -9.74 -12.05
CA ALA A 45 13.78 -10.85 -12.94
C ALA A 45 12.28 -11.17 -13.03
N ALA A 46 11.55 -11.13 -11.91
CA ALA A 46 10.11 -11.34 -11.88
C ALA A 46 9.36 -10.27 -12.68
N ILE A 47 9.70 -8.98 -12.44
CA ILE A 47 9.11 -7.83 -13.13
C ILE A 47 9.33 -7.92 -14.64
N ILE A 48 10.59 -8.15 -15.07
CA ILE A 48 10.95 -8.25 -16.50
C ILE A 48 10.16 -9.37 -17.20
N SER A 49 10.03 -10.51 -16.54
CA SER A 49 9.29 -11.66 -17.10
C SER A 49 7.81 -11.31 -17.31
N ASP A 50 7.13 -10.85 -16.28
CA ASP A 50 5.69 -10.57 -16.36
C ASP A 50 5.35 -9.41 -17.30
N CYS A 51 6.14 -8.33 -17.28
CA CYS A 51 5.94 -7.22 -18.20
C CYS A 51 6.12 -7.62 -19.66
N LYS A 52 7.08 -8.51 -19.95
CA LYS A 52 7.29 -9.05 -21.30
C LYS A 52 6.13 -9.94 -21.75
N ASP A 53 5.67 -10.83 -20.88
CA ASP A 53 4.56 -11.73 -21.15
C ASP A 53 3.26 -10.95 -21.34
N ALA A 54 2.97 -9.97 -20.49
CA ALA A 54 1.80 -9.10 -20.62
C ALA A 54 1.76 -8.43 -21.98
N LYS A 55 2.89 -7.87 -22.44
CA LYS A 55 2.99 -7.23 -23.76
C LYS A 55 2.73 -8.21 -24.90
N ILE A 56 3.27 -9.43 -24.84
CA ILE A 56 3.04 -10.45 -25.86
C ILE A 56 1.54 -10.78 -25.98
N PHE A 57 0.85 -10.90 -24.85
CA PHE A 57 -0.59 -11.17 -24.84
C PHE A 57 -1.41 -9.97 -25.34
N ASP A 58 -1.05 -8.73 -24.97
CA ASP A 58 -1.70 -7.52 -25.49
C ASP A 58 -1.55 -7.43 -27.03
N ASP A 59 -0.31 -7.54 -27.56
CA ASP A 59 -0.03 -7.49 -29.00
C ASP A 59 -0.82 -8.56 -29.78
N LYS A 60 -0.92 -9.76 -29.23
CA LYS A 60 -1.70 -10.86 -29.82
C LYS A 60 -3.20 -10.58 -29.76
N GLY A 61 -3.70 -10.01 -28.68
CA GLY A 61 -5.09 -9.58 -28.54
C GLY A 61 -5.46 -8.55 -29.58
N GLU A 62 -4.62 -7.54 -29.80
CA GLU A 62 -4.81 -6.53 -30.85
C GLU A 62 -4.81 -7.12 -32.26
N GLU A 63 -3.91 -8.06 -32.57
CA GLU A 63 -3.89 -8.76 -33.85
C GLU A 63 -5.21 -9.50 -34.11
N LEU A 64 -5.73 -10.20 -33.08
CA LEU A 64 -7.00 -10.92 -33.16
C LEU A 64 -8.20 -9.98 -33.33
N LEU A 65 -8.19 -8.79 -32.70
CA LEU A 65 -9.20 -7.77 -32.95
C LEU A 65 -9.23 -7.33 -34.41
N LYS A 66 -8.06 -7.07 -35.02
CA LYS A 66 -7.97 -6.71 -36.45
C LYS A 66 -8.54 -7.82 -37.36
N LYS A 67 -8.49 -9.08 -36.92
CA LYS A 67 -9.08 -10.23 -37.63
C LYS A 67 -10.56 -10.48 -37.25
N SER A 68 -11.19 -9.58 -36.49
CA SER A 68 -12.57 -9.71 -35.97
C SER A 68 -12.81 -10.98 -35.12
N GLN A 69 -11.77 -11.53 -34.51
CA GLN A 69 -11.83 -12.69 -33.63
C GLN A 69 -12.00 -12.24 -32.16
N PHE A 70 -13.14 -11.62 -31.85
CA PHE A 70 -13.37 -10.92 -30.59
C PHE A 70 -13.24 -11.79 -29.34
N GLN A 71 -13.75 -13.05 -29.37
CA GLN A 71 -13.67 -13.96 -28.24
C GLN A 71 -12.22 -14.33 -27.92
N ASN A 72 -11.45 -14.68 -28.97
CA ASN A 72 -10.04 -15.03 -28.83
C ASN A 72 -9.19 -13.83 -28.36
N ALA A 73 -9.50 -12.63 -28.85
CA ALA A 73 -8.86 -11.39 -28.40
C ALA A 73 -9.10 -11.16 -26.91
N LYS A 74 -10.36 -11.29 -26.46
CA LYS A 74 -10.73 -11.17 -25.05
C LYS A 74 -9.91 -12.10 -24.16
N GLU A 75 -9.73 -13.36 -24.55
CA GLU A 75 -8.91 -14.34 -23.82
C GLU A 75 -7.45 -13.92 -23.69
N GLN A 76 -6.88 -13.31 -24.74
CA GLN A 76 -5.50 -12.80 -24.66
C GLN A 76 -5.41 -11.60 -23.72
N PHE A 77 -6.36 -10.65 -23.77
CA PHE A 77 -6.36 -9.51 -22.85
C PHE A 77 -6.56 -9.92 -21.39
N VAL A 78 -7.34 -10.96 -21.11
CA VAL A 78 -7.44 -11.51 -19.75
C VAL A 78 -6.08 -12.01 -19.27
N LYS A 79 -5.35 -12.78 -20.10
CA LYS A 79 -3.99 -13.25 -19.77
C LYS A 79 -3.00 -12.10 -19.57
N ALA A 80 -3.09 -11.06 -20.43
CA ALA A 80 -2.27 -9.84 -20.25
C ALA A 80 -2.55 -9.16 -18.91
N GLN A 81 -3.83 -9.06 -18.53
CA GLN A 81 -4.21 -8.45 -17.26
C GLN A 81 -3.76 -9.28 -16.04
N GLU A 82 -3.82 -10.61 -16.13
CA GLU A 82 -3.28 -11.50 -15.09
C GLU A 82 -1.78 -11.24 -14.87
N LYS A 83 -1.01 -11.11 -15.94
CA LYS A 83 0.42 -10.81 -15.88
C LYS A 83 0.69 -9.40 -15.32
N LYS A 84 -0.11 -8.40 -15.71
CA LYS A 84 -0.02 -7.05 -15.15
C LYS A 84 -0.34 -7.03 -13.66
N ASN A 85 -1.34 -7.78 -13.22
CA ASN A 85 -1.70 -7.90 -11.81
C ASN A 85 -0.56 -8.51 -11.00
N HIS A 86 0.06 -9.59 -11.49
CA HIS A 86 1.21 -10.19 -10.83
C HIS A 86 2.42 -9.24 -10.81
N CYS A 87 2.70 -8.54 -11.92
CA CYS A 87 3.74 -7.51 -11.98
C CYS A 87 3.48 -6.38 -10.96
N ALA A 88 2.22 -5.94 -10.79
CA ALA A 88 1.84 -4.95 -9.79
C ALA A 88 2.16 -5.44 -8.37
N ASP A 89 1.85 -6.69 -8.07
CA ASP A 89 2.13 -7.30 -6.77
C ASP A 89 3.65 -7.39 -6.50
N VAL A 90 4.45 -7.78 -7.50
CA VAL A 90 5.91 -7.80 -7.38
C VAL A 90 6.47 -6.41 -7.06
N TYR A 91 6.02 -5.37 -7.77
CA TYR A 91 6.40 -3.98 -7.47
C TYR A 91 5.99 -3.56 -6.06
N TYR A 92 4.81 -3.98 -5.60
CA TYR A 92 4.36 -3.69 -4.23
C TYR A 92 5.26 -4.38 -3.19
N GLN A 93 5.62 -5.64 -3.37
CA GLN A 93 6.56 -6.34 -2.47
C GLN A 93 7.95 -5.69 -2.51
N GLN A 94 8.43 -5.30 -3.70
CA GLN A 94 9.68 -4.56 -3.84
C GLN A 94 9.65 -3.23 -3.07
N SER A 95 8.53 -2.49 -3.12
CA SER A 95 8.38 -1.23 -2.37
C SER A 95 8.53 -1.44 -0.87
N LYS A 96 7.89 -2.48 -0.32
CA LYS A 96 8.00 -2.81 1.11
C LYS A 96 9.43 -3.17 1.52
N TYR A 97 10.13 -3.93 0.66
CA TYR A 97 11.55 -4.20 0.88
C TYR A 97 12.38 -2.90 0.90
N LEU A 98 12.15 -1.99 -0.06
CA LEU A 98 12.87 -0.72 -0.15
C LEU A 98 12.59 0.19 1.05
N LEU A 99 11.36 0.23 1.56
CA LEU A 99 10.99 0.95 2.78
C LEU A 99 11.77 0.42 3.99
N ASN A 100 11.92 -0.89 4.12
CA ASN A 100 12.73 -1.50 5.18
C ASN A 100 14.22 -1.14 5.07
N GLN A 101 14.69 -0.75 3.87
CA GLN A 101 16.04 -0.23 3.63
C GLN A 101 16.15 1.31 3.73
N LEU A 102 15.05 1.98 4.12
CA LEU A 102 14.92 3.45 4.16
C LEU A 102 15.15 4.14 2.79
N LYS A 103 14.98 3.42 1.69
CA LYS A 103 15.10 3.90 0.31
C LYS A 103 13.75 4.48 -0.18
N ILE A 104 13.33 5.60 0.41
CA ILE A 104 11.97 6.14 0.22
C ILE A 104 11.67 6.47 -1.24
N ASN A 105 12.59 7.13 -1.96
CA ASN A 105 12.36 7.51 -3.36
C ASN A 105 12.24 6.30 -4.30
N GLU A 106 13.02 5.26 -4.05
CA GLU A 106 12.94 4.01 -4.82
C GLU A 106 11.62 3.28 -4.52
N ALA A 107 11.17 3.30 -3.26
CA ALA A 107 9.88 2.73 -2.86
C ALA A 107 8.70 3.47 -3.50
N LEU A 108 8.72 4.80 -3.53
CA LEU A 108 7.72 5.62 -4.23
C LEU A 108 7.64 5.25 -5.71
N ASN A 109 8.78 5.10 -6.39
CA ASN A 109 8.82 4.67 -7.79
C ASN A 109 8.23 3.27 -8.00
N SER A 110 8.52 2.33 -7.11
CA SER A 110 7.95 0.97 -7.18
C SER A 110 6.44 0.98 -6.96
N LEU A 111 5.92 1.76 -6.00
CA LEU A 111 4.47 1.92 -5.79
C LEU A 111 3.79 2.56 -7.00
N GLU A 112 4.38 3.60 -7.58
CA GLU A 112 3.87 4.23 -8.81
C GLU A 112 3.80 3.23 -9.97
N ASN A 113 4.83 2.39 -10.15
CA ASN A 113 4.81 1.35 -11.17
C ASN A 113 3.77 0.27 -10.87
N SER A 114 3.57 -0.12 -9.61
CA SER A 114 2.48 -1.01 -9.21
C SER A 114 1.11 -0.44 -9.60
N ILE A 115 0.85 0.85 -9.33
CA ILE A 115 -0.39 1.55 -9.70
C ILE A 115 -0.57 1.59 -11.23
N LYS A 116 0.50 1.81 -12.01
CA LYS A 116 0.44 1.78 -13.47
C LYS A 116 0.04 0.41 -14.01
N MET A 117 0.48 -0.67 -13.38
CA MET A 117 0.12 -2.05 -13.77
C MET A 117 -1.30 -2.42 -13.34
N ASN A 118 -1.68 -2.08 -12.12
CA ASN A 118 -3.03 -2.28 -11.61
C ASN A 118 -3.43 -1.16 -10.65
N PRO A 119 -4.25 -0.19 -11.09
CA PRO A 119 -4.68 0.92 -10.25
C PRO A 119 -5.74 0.54 -9.19
N SER A 120 -6.27 -0.69 -9.23
CA SER A 120 -7.39 -1.13 -8.39
C SER A 120 -6.94 -1.89 -7.14
N ILE A 121 -5.71 -1.72 -6.69
CA ILE A 121 -5.20 -2.30 -5.44
C ILE A 121 -5.25 -1.21 -4.36
N SER A 122 -6.22 -1.31 -3.44
CA SER A 122 -6.45 -0.29 -2.41
C SER A 122 -5.24 -0.10 -1.50
N GLU A 123 -4.57 -1.18 -1.12
CA GLU A 123 -3.37 -1.13 -0.26
C GLU A 123 -2.23 -0.36 -0.91
N VAL A 124 -2.04 -0.51 -2.23
CA VAL A 124 -0.99 0.21 -2.97
C VAL A 124 -1.31 1.69 -3.05
N GLN A 125 -2.57 2.04 -3.33
CA GLN A 125 -3.03 3.43 -3.34
C GLN A 125 -2.83 4.08 -1.98
N ARG A 126 -3.20 3.39 -0.89
CA ARG A 126 -3.00 3.85 0.48
C ARG A 126 -1.53 4.09 0.81
N GLU A 127 -0.67 3.08 0.63
CA GLU A 127 0.75 3.19 0.97
C GLU A 127 1.43 4.32 0.18
N TYR A 128 1.09 4.47 -1.09
CA TYR A 128 1.60 5.56 -1.92
C TYR A 128 1.13 6.94 -1.39
N GLY A 129 -0.15 7.07 -1.04
CA GLY A 129 -0.70 8.28 -0.44
C GLY A 129 -0.05 8.64 0.90
N ILE A 130 0.20 7.65 1.76
CA ILE A 130 0.90 7.85 3.05
C ILE A 130 2.32 8.39 2.82
N LEU A 131 3.07 7.79 1.91
CA LEU A 131 4.43 8.24 1.60
C LEU A 131 4.46 9.64 1.00
N LEU A 132 3.53 9.96 0.09
CA LEU A 132 3.38 11.31 -0.47
C LEU A 132 3.06 12.35 0.62
N SER A 133 2.22 11.99 1.60
CA SER A 133 1.93 12.88 2.75
C SER A 133 3.17 13.16 3.60
N SER A 134 4.05 12.16 3.73
CA SER A 134 5.32 12.30 4.45
C SER A 134 6.32 13.18 3.68
N ASP A 135 6.25 13.15 2.33
CA ASP A 135 7.03 14.03 1.44
C ASP A 135 6.37 15.41 1.23
N ASN A 136 5.37 15.75 2.03
CA ASN A 136 4.60 17.01 1.98
C ASN A 136 3.86 17.26 0.65
N GLN A 137 3.63 16.25 -0.16
CA GLN A 137 2.81 16.31 -1.38
C GLN A 137 1.32 16.11 -1.04
N ILE A 138 0.73 17.06 -0.32
CA ILE A 138 -0.57 16.92 0.35
C ILE A 138 -1.71 16.63 -0.62
N ASP A 139 -1.81 17.34 -1.75
CA ASP A 139 -2.90 17.15 -2.72
C ASP A 139 -2.81 15.77 -3.41
N ASN A 140 -1.60 15.35 -3.77
CA ASN A 140 -1.39 14.02 -4.35
C ASN A 140 -1.67 12.92 -3.32
N ALA A 141 -1.25 13.10 -2.08
CA ALA A 141 -1.52 12.17 -0.99
C ALA A 141 -3.03 11.98 -0.79
N ARG A 142 -3.78 13.10 -0.73
CA ARG A 142 -5.24 13.07 -0.63
C ARG A 142 -5.87 12.28 -1.77
N PHE A 143 -5.50 12.60 -3.02
CA PHE A 143 -6.02 11.90 -4.20
C PHE A 143 -5.85 10.39 -4.11
N HIS A 144 -4.68 9.89 -3.73
CA HIS A 144 -4.41 8.46 -3.66
C HIS A 144 -5.12 7.78 -2.47
N LEU A 145 -5.26 8.46 -1.33
CA LEU A 145 -6.03 7.94 -0.20
C LEU A 145 -7.53 7.90 -0.49
N GLU A 146 -8.09 8.91 -1.17
CA GLU A 146 -9.45 8.89 -1.68
C GLU A 146 -9.66 7.73 -2.65
N LYS A 147 -8.70 7.48 -3.57
CA LYS A 147 -8.71 6.32 -4.47
C LYS A 147 -8.68 4.99 -3.72
N SER A 148 -7.94 4.89 -2.63
CA SER A 148 -7.96 3.71 -1.78
C SER A 148 -9.37 3.45 -1.22
N LEU A 149 -10.06 4.50 -0.75
CA LEU A 149 -11.43 4.39 -0.23
C LEU A 149 -12.48 4.14 -1.33
N ASP A 150 -12.28 4.66 -2.54
CA ASP A 150 -13.13 4.33 -3.70
C ASP A 150 -13.11 2.81 -3.98
N ILE A 151 -11.97 2.15 -3.76
CA ILE A 151 -11.79 0.71 -3.97
C ILE A 151 -12.25 -0.08 -2.74
N ASN A 152 -11.86 0.34 -1.55
CA ASN A 152 -12.19 -0.28 -0.28
C ASN A 152 -12.57 0.77 0.76
N TYR A 153 -13.85 1.09 0.85
CA TYR A 153 -14.36 2.07 1.82
C TYR A 153 -14.12 1.66 3.29
N GLY A 154 -13.97 0.36 3.55
CA GLY A 154 -13.72 -0.19 4.89
C GLY A 154 -12.25 -0.11 5.35
N ASP A 155 -11.42 0.72 4.73
CA ASP A 155 -10.02 0.89 5.13
C ASP A 155 -9.86 1.99 6.20
N SER A 156 -9.82 1.58 7.47
CA SER A 156 -9.66 2.49 8.62
C SER A 156 -8.37 3.32 8.55
N ILE A 157 -7.30 2.74 7.98
CA ILE A 157 -6.00 3.42 7.85
C ILE A 157 -6.07 4.57 6.84
N SER A 158 -6.75 4.37 5.70
CA SER A 158 -6.96 5.44 4.71
C SER A 158 -7.80 6.57 5.29
N HIS A 159 -8.88 6.27 6.02
CA HIS A 159 -9.65 7.28 6.74
C HIS A 159 -8.80 8.04 7.75
N TYR A 160 -8.02 7.34 8.57
CA TYR A 160 -7.12 7.99 9.55
C TYR A 160 -6.14 8.96 8.87
N HIS A 161 -5.47 8.54 7.81
CA HIS A 161 -4.51 9.40 7.11
C HIS A 161 -5.17 10.56 6.36
N LEU A 162 -6.39 10.39 5.84
CA LEU A 162 -7.18 11.51 5.29
C LEU A 162 -7.54 12.52 6.39
N GLY A 163 -7.96 12.07 7.56
CA GLY A 163 -8.18 12.94 8.70
C GLY A 163 -6.94 13.79 9.05
N MET A 164 -5.75 13.17 9.07
CA MET A 164 -4.49 13.89 9.27
C MET A 164 -4.19 14.91 8.16
N ILE A 165 -4.51 14.60 6.92
CA ILE A 165 -4.37 15.53 5.79
C ILE A 165 -5.33 16.70 5.95
N MET A 166 -6.60 16.47 6.31
CA MET A 166 -7.59 17.52 6.55
C MET A 166 -7.17 18.45 7.69
N VAL A 167 -6.57 17.91 8.77
CA VAL A 167 -5.96 18.74 9.84
C VAL A 167 -4.88 19.66 9.28
N LYS A 168 -3.97 19.15 8.42
CA LYS A 168 -2.93 19.97 7.77
C LYS A 168 -3.53 21.05 6.88
N MET A 169 -4.65 20.77 6.21
CA MET A 169 -5.40 21.72 5.39
C MET A 169 -6.27 22.67 6.23
N LYS A 170 -6.37 22.46 7.54
CA LYS A 170 -7.22 23.18 8.50
C LYS A 170 -8.72 22.97 8.26
N ASP A 171 -9.08 21.91 7.58
CA ASP A 171 -10.46 21.47 7.41
C ASP A 171 -10.81 20.51 8.57
N TYR A 172 -11.12 21.12 9.71
CA TYR A 172 -11.27 20.39 10.96
C TYR A 172 -12.58 19.58 11.03
N GLU A 173 -13.60 19.99 10.30
CA GLU A 173 -14.87 19.28 10.24
C GLU A 173 -14.72 17.95 9.46
N ASP A 174 -14.15 18.00 8.26
CA ASP A 174 -13.86 16.81 7.48
C ASP A 174 -12.83 15.90 8.17
N ALA A 175 -11.84 16.50 8.86
CA ALA A 175 -10.87 15.72 9.64
C ALA A 175 -11.57 14.88 10.73
N GLU A 176 -12.49 15.48 11.48
CA GLU A 176 -13.26 14.78 12.53
C GLU A 176 -14.08 13.64 11.93
N GLN A 177 -14.78 13.87 10.80
CA GLN A 177 -15.59 12.85 10.13
C GLN A 177 -14.74 11.66 9.70
N HIS A 178 -13.57 11.91 9.13
CA HIS A 178 -12.64 10.85 8.71
C HIS A 178 -12.10 10.06 9.91
N PHE A 179 -11.71 10.72 11.00
CA PHE A 179 -11.29 10.02 12.21
C PHE A 179 -12.41 9.18 12.84
N LEU A 180 -13.63 9.69 12.87
CA LEU A 180 -14.78 8.92 13.37
C LEU A 180 -15.07 7.71 12.48
N SER A 181 -15.01 7.87 11.14
CA SER A 181 -15.15 6.74 10.21
C SER A 181 -14.07 5.68 10.43
N ALA A 182 -12.82 6.09 10.68
CA ALA A 182 -11.74 5.15 11.01
C ALA A 182 -12.04 4.35 12.28
N LEU A 183 -12.60 4.99 13.33
CA LEU A 183 -12.97 4.35 14.61
C LEU A 183 -14.22 3.48 14.50
N ASP A 184 -15.15 3.79 13.61
CA ASP A 184 -16.31 2.94 13.34
C ASP A 184 -15.87 1.61 12.72
N ILE A 185 -14.81 1.62 11.91
CA ILE A 185 -14.22 0.43 11.28
C ILE A 185 -13.29 -0.30 12.26
N ASP A 186 -12.37 0.43 12.90
CA ASP A 186 -11.46 -0.11 13.92
C ASP A 186 -11.56 0.68 15.24
N PRO A 187 -12.42 0.23 16.18
CA PRO A 187 -12.61 0.89 17.47
C PRO A 187 -11.39 0.85 18.41
N LYS A 188 -10.30 0.17 18.01
CA LYS A 188 -9.08 0.05 18.81
C LYS A 188 -7.92 0.87 18.27
N LEU A 189 -8.14 1.68 17.23
CA LEU A 189 -7.10 2.52 16.63
C LEU A 189 -6.74 3.68 17.59
N VAL A 190 -5.78 3.42 18.49
CA VAL A 190 -5.35 4.35 19.56
C VAL A 190 -4.91 5.69 18.98
N ASP A 191 -4.11 5.67 17.90
CA ASP A 191 -3.59 6.88 17.27
C ASP A 191 -4.73 7.80 16.80
N CYS A 192 -5.84 7.23 16.34
CA CYS A 192 -7.00 7.99 15.90
C CYS A 192 -7.69 8.72 17.08
N PHE A 193 -7.78 8.10 18.25
CA PHE A 193 -8.27 8.79 19.45
C PHE A 193 -7.35 9.93 19.89
N VAL A 194 -6.04 9.75 19.76
CA VAL A 194 -5.04 10.77 20.08
C VAL A 194 -5.18 11.97 19.12
N GLU A 195 -5.33 11.71 17.82
CA GLU A 195 -5.52 12.77 16.83
C GLU A 195 -6.85 13.49 17.00
N LEU A 196 -7.95 12.79 17.32
CA LEU A 196 -9.22 13.43 17.69
C LEU A 196 -9.10 14.31 18.93
N ALA A 197 -8.43 13.83 19.97
CA ALA A 197 -8.19 14.64 21.17
C ALA A 197 -7.36 15.89 20.84
N SER A 198 -6.32 15.75 20.01
CA SER A 198 -5.48 16.87 19.55
C SER A 198 -6.28 17.85 18.70
N LEU A 199 -7.12 17.37 17.79
CA LEU A 199 -8.02 18.18 16.98
C LEU A 199 -8.99 18.99 17.86
N LYS A 200 -9.61 18.34 18.86
CA LYS A 200 -10.54 18.99 19.80
C LYS A 200 -9.84 20.07 20.66
N LEU A 201 -8.54 19.89 20.97
CA LEU A 201 -7.75 20.95 21.61
C LEU A 201 -7.51 22.14 20.66
N ILE A 202 -7.22 21.90 19.39
CA ILE A 202 -7.00 22.95 18.38
C ILE A 202 -8.23 23.85 18.26
N ILE A 203 -9.44 23.28 18.35
CA ILE A 203 -10.71 24.01 18.26
C ILE A 203 -11.30 24.42 19.64
N ASP A 204 -10.47 24.37 20.69
CA ASP A 204 -10.79 24.75 22.09
C ASP A 204 -11.94 23.93 22.74
N GLN A 205 -12.18 22.71 22.29
CA GLN A 205 -13.17 21.77 22.85
C GLN A 205 -12.51 20.83 23.89
N LYS A 206 -12.04 21.37 24.99
CA LYS A 206 -11.22 20.65 25.99
C LYS A 206 -11.91 19.47 26.64
N ILE A 207 -13.22 19.51 26.88
CA ILE A 207 -13.98 18.43 27.50
C ILE A 207 -14.01 17.22 26.57
N GLU A 208 -14.27 17.43 25.26
CA GLU A 208 -14.27 16.36 24.27
C GLU A 208 -12.85 15.81 24.06
N ALA A 209 -11.85 16.70 24.02
CA ALA A 209 -10.45 16.30 23.92
C ALA A 209 -10.06 15.35 25.08
N LYS A 210 -10.42 15.67 26.32
CA LYS A 210 -10.21 14.83 27.50
C LYS A 210 -10.90 13.47 27.33
N GLY A 211 -12.16 13.45 26.90
CA GLY A 211 -12.92 12.20 26.69
C GLY A 211 -12.30 11.29 25.63
N TYR A 212 -11.79 11.83 24.52
CA TYR A 212 -11.08 11.02 23.52
C TYR A 212 -9.74 10.52 24.03
N TYR A 213 -8.99 11.32 24.76
CA TYR A 213 -7.72 10.89 25.34
C TYR A 213 -7.88 9.81 26.41
N GLU A 214 -8.92 9.91 27.25
CA GLU A 214 -9.29 8.85 28.21
C GLU A 214 -9.57 7.51 27.49
N LYS A 215 -10.30 7.55 26.35
CA LYS A 215 -10.53 6.33 25.55
C LYS A 215 -9.22 5.76 25.00
N ALA A 216 -8.30 6.59 24.52
CA ALA A 216 -6.97 6.16 24.09
C ALA A 216 -6.21 5.45 25.22
N LYS A 217 -6.21 6.03 26.44
CA LYS A 217 -5.56 5.46 27.64
C LYS A 217 -6.22 4.17 28.14
N LEU A 218 -7.52 3.98 27.94
CA LEU A 218 -8.18 2.71 28.25
C LEU A 218 -7.67 1.55 27.39
N ILE A 219 -7.30 1.85 26.12
CA ILE A 219 -6.77 0.84 25.20
C ILE A 219 -5.26 0.67 25.41
N SER A 220 -4.53 1.76 25.63
CA SER A 220 -3.09 1.81 25.83
C SER A 220 -2.76 2.59 27.12
N PRO A 221 -2.72 1.94 28.30
CA PRO A 221 -2.51 2.61 29.59
C PRO A 221 -1.16 3.35 29.70
N ASP A 222 -0.13 2.89 28.99
CA ASP A 222 1.21 3.50 29.01
C ASP A 222 1.33 4.69 28.04
N LEU A 223 0.23 5.05 27.36
CA LEU A 223 0.21 6.17 26.42
C LEU A 223 0.52 7.48 27.16
N ASN A 224 1.50 8.23 26.65
CA ASN A 224 1.89 9.53 27.17
C ASN A 224 2.00 10.54 26.03
N HIS A 225 1.14 11.57 26.08
CA HIS A 225 1.14 12.67 25.13
C HIS A 225 1.18 14.00 25.88
N SER A 226 2.35 14.67 25.87
CA SER A 226 2.65 15.80 26.77
C SER A 226 1.65 16.97 26.72
N ALA A 227 1.03 17.23 25.55
CA ALA A 227 0.01 18.27 25.42
C ALA A 227 -1.35 17.82 25.95
N LEU A 228 -1.71 16.55 25.78
CA LEU A 228 -2.99 15.99 26.23
C LEU A 228 -2.98 15.67 27.73
N GLU A 229 -1.83 15.31 28.30
CA GLU A 229 -1.71 15.09 29.76
C GLU A 229 -2.10 16.35 30.55
N LYS A 230 -1.79 17.56 30.07
CA LYS A 230 -2.11 18.82 30.72
C LYS A 230 -3.61 19.12 30.85
N ILE A 231 -4.46 18.43 30.11
CA ILE A 231 -5.92 18.59 30.22
C ILE A 231 -6.54 17.53 31.11
N MET A 232 -5.74 16.54 31.56
CA MET A 232 -6.21 15.53 32.50
C MET A 232 -6.28 16.04 33.95
N ASP A 233 -5.44 17.05 34.25
CA ASP A 233 -5.43 17.76 35.53
C ASP A 233 -6.60 18.75 35.61
#